data_a047461bf45b6d203f2c04112175b3cd
#
_entry.id   a047461bf45b6d203f2c04112175b3cd
#
_cell.length_a   1.000
_cell.length_b   1.000
_cell.length_c   1.000
_cell.angle_alpha   90.00
_cell.angle_beta   90.00
_cell.angle_gamma   90.00
#
_symmetry.space_group_name_H-M   'P 1'
#
loop_
_entity.id
_entity.type
_entity.pdbx_description
1 polymer ?
#
loop_
_entity_poly.entity_id
_entity_poly.type
_entity_poly.pdbx_seq_one_letter_code
_entity_poly.pdbx_strand_id
1 'polypeptide(L)'
;MISTDTTDKPMQHLSTTQLVDIVFPGDTNHHGTLFGGTGLALMDRVAFIAATRFGRAPFVTASCERIDFKQPARIGHIVEFTARPVKAGRRSLTVEVEMVAETIVGRQRHTCTRGVFHMVAVPEGENAAHYALPKLLPEDAPGESDMLAMVEIVFPDQANSVGRMFGGEAIAYMTKAAFVTASRYSGKLVVLASSERIDFARPIEIGEIVEAEARVASVGRSSMSVETKLWSENLLTGERHITATGHFTMVAVDEDHRPVPVRDSEQIEVVPLDKGGA
;
A
#
# COMPACT_ATOMS: atom_id res chain seq x y z
N MET A 1 -28.39 11.99 16.11
CA MET A 1 -28.02 10.63 16.56
C MET A 1 -27.39 9.93 15.37
N ILE A 2 -26.06 9.97 15.31
CA ILE A 2 -25.29 9.28 14.28
C ILE A 2 -25.02 7.89 14.84
N SER A 3 -25.54 6.88 14.16
CA SER A 3 -25.36 5.46 14.51
C SER A 3 -23.87 5.10 14.37
N THR A 4 -23.19 4.91 15.48
CA THR A 4 -21.83 4.37 15.58
C THR A 4 -21.92 2.85 15.69
N ASP A 5 -22.30 2.18 14.62
CA ASP A 5 -22.20 0.72 14.57
C ASP A 5 -21.31 0.31 13.39
N THR A 6 -20.01 0.42 13.62
CA THR A 6 -18.97 -0.22 12.84
C THR A 6 -18.24 -1.18 13.77
N THR A 7 -18.88 -2.31 14.09
CA THR A 7 -18.20 -3.48 14.63
C THR A 7 -17.24 -4.00 13.55
N ASP A 8 -15.99 -3.57 13.70
CA ASP A 8 -14.85 -4.00 12.89
C ASP A 8 -14.72 -5.52 13.01
N LYS A 9 -14.97 -6.25 11.92
CA LYS A 9 -14.65 -7.67 11.86
C LYS A 9 -13.14 -7.81 12.05
N PRO A 10 -12.66 -8.67 12.98
CA PRO A 10 -11.25 -8.99 13.06
C PRO A 10 -10.82 -9.49 11.68
N MET A 11 -9.81 -8.83 11.09
CA MET A 11 -9.27 -9.21 9.80
C MET A 11 -8.77 -10.65 9.88
N GLN A 12 -9.51 -11.56 9.24
CA GLN A 12 -9.05 -12.91 9.01
C GLN A 12 -7.77 -12.80 8.16
N HIS A 13 -6.73 -13.51 8.55
CA HIS A 13 -5.38 -13.54 8.01
C HIS A 13 -5.29 -13.10 6.54
N LEU A 14 -4.85 -11.86 6.30
CA LEU A 14 -4.48 -11.45 4.95
C LEU A 14 -3.31 -12.32 4.52
N SER A 15 -3.52 -13.14 3.52
CA SER A 15 -2.49 -14.01 2.95
C SER A 15 -1.33 -13.20 2.36
N THR A 16 -1.58 -11.96 1.96
CA THR A 16 -0.59 -11.05 1.35
C THR A 16 -0.59 -9.68 2.00
N THR A 17 0.60 -9.06 2.03
CA THR A 17 0.79 -7.67 2.48
C THR A 17 1.46 -6.90 1.35
N GLN A 18 0.91 -5.74 0.99
CA GLN A 18 1.41 -4.94 -0.12
C GLN A 18 1.91 -3.58 0.37
N LEU A 19 3.16 -3.26 0.05
CA LEU A 19 3.73 -1.93 0.14
C LEU A 19 3.85 -1.38 -1.28
N VAL A 20 3.39 -0.17 -1.49
CA VAL A 20 3.47 0.48 -2.81
C VAL A 20 4.18 1.82 -2.66
N ASP A 21 5.11 2.09 -3.54
CA ASP A 21 5.84 3.35 -3.57
C ASP A 21 6.05 3.85 -5.02
N ILE A 22 6.56 5.05 -5.14
CA ILE A 22 6.92 5.68 -6.41
C ILE A 22 8.43 5.93 -6.38
N VAL A 23 9.12 5.62 -7.45
CA VAL A 23 10.57 5.87 -7.55
C VAL A 23 10.80 7.35 -7.77
N PHE A 24 11.17 8.06 -6.70
CA PHE A 24 11.57 9.47 -6.76
C PHE A 24 13.08 9.61 -7.05
N PRO A 25 13.52 10.80 -7.51
CA PRO A 25 14.96 11.03 -7.78
C PRO A 25 15.88 10.74 -6.60
N GLY A 26 15.41 10.98 -5.34
CA GLY A 26 16.17 10.72 -4.11
C GLY A 26 16.41 9.23 -3.82
N ASP A 27 15.61 8.35 -4.43
CA ASP A 27 15.69 6.89 -4.22
C ASP A 27 16.54 6.19 -5.27
N THR A 28 17.16 6.96 -6.19
CA THR A 28 17.82 6.40 -7.36
C THR A 28 19.34 6.43 -7.28
N ASN A 29 19.95 5.53 -8.04
CA ASN A 29 21.36 5.56 -8.34
C ASN A 29 21.65 6.53 -9.52
N HIS A 30 22.94 6.67 -9.87
CA HIS A 30 23.40 7.52 -10.97
C HIS A 30 22.91 7.11 -12.39
N HIS A 31 22.26 5.96 -12.52
CA HIS A 31 21.62 5.51 -13.77
C HIS A 31 20.13 5.88 -13.84
N GLY A 32 19.58 6.57 -12.82
CA GLY A 32 18.16 6.92 -12.76
C GLY A 32 17.24 5.71 -12.51
N THR A 33 17.77 4.67 -11.87
CA THR A 33 17.00 3.50 -11.45
C THR A 33 17.02 3.39 -9.94
N LEU A 34 15.97 2.79 -9.36
CA LEU A 34 15.88 2.58 -7.92
C LEU A 34 17.19 1.97 -7.39
N PHE A 35 17.76 2.60 -6.37
CA PHE A 35 18.96 2.07 -5.73
C PHE A 35 18.66 0.69 -5.11
N GLY A 36 19.49 -0.31 -5.41
CA GLY A 36 19.25 -1.68 -4.96
C GLY A 36 19.12 -1.80 -3.43
N GLY A 37 19.90 -1.02 -2.68
CA GLY A 37 19.80 -0.97 -1.21
C GLY A 37 18.44 -0.46 -0.73
N THR A 38 17.86 0.56 -1.37
CA THR A 38 16.50 1.05 -1.09
C THR A 38 15.48 -0.04 -1.39
N GLY A 39 15.59 -0.72 -2.55
CA GLY A 39 14.71 -1.83 -2.90
C GLY A 39 14.76 -2.96 -1.86
N LEU A 40 15.95 -3.37 -1.42
CA LEU A 40 16.12 -4.40 -0.38
C LEU A 40 15.52 -3.97 0.96
N ALA A 41 15.70 -2.71 1.37
CA ALA A 41 15.13 -2.18 2.60
C ALA A 41 13.59 -2.19 2.58
N LEU A 42 12.97 -1.85 1.44
CA LEU A 42 11.52 -1.91 1.27
C LEU A 42 11.00 -3.36 1.25
N MET A 43 11.77 -4.30 0.66
CA MET A 43 11.45 -5.73 0.72
C MET A 43 11.48 -6.27 2.16
N ASP A 44 12.51 -5.93 2.93
CA ASP A 44 12.61 -6.32 4.33
C ASP A 44 11.49 -5.71 5.18
N ARG A 45 11.16 -4.45 4.93
CA ARG A 45 10.06 -3.74 5.61
C ARG A 45 8.72 -4.41 5.40
N VAL A 46 8.35 -4.74 4.18
CA VAL A 46 7.07 -5.42 3.91
C VAL A 46 7.05 -6.85 4.44
N ALA A 47 8.21 -7.54 4.46
CA ALA A 47 8.35 -8.86 5.09
C ALA A 47 8.14 -8.76 6.60
N PHE A 48 8.69 -7.73 7.25
CA PHE A 48 8.49 -7.45 8.68
C PHE A 48 7.00 -7.19 9.00
N ILE A 49 6.33 -6.33 8.21
CA ILE A 49 4.90 -6.04 8.39
C ILE A 49 4.07 -7.33 8.25
N ALA A 50 4.33 -8.12 7.21
CA ALA A 50 3.65 -9.39 6.98
C ALA A 50 3.88 -10.39 8.14
N ALA A 51 5.12 -10.49 8.62
CA ALA A 51 5.47 -11.38 9.73
C ALA A 51 4.78 -10.96 11.02
N THR A 52 4.78 -9.67 11.33
CA THR A 52 4.16 -9.15 12.55
C THR A 52 2.64 -9.27 12.52
N ARG A 53 2.02 -9.00 11.37
CA ARG A 53 0.57 -9.26 11.17
C ARG A 53 0.22 -10.72 11.36
N PHE A 54 1.07 -11.62 10.85
CA PHE A 54 0.86 -13.06 10.96
C PHE A 54 1.01 -13.57 12.41
N GLY A 55 2.07 -13.14 13.08
CA GLY A 55 2.46 -13.69 14.39
C GLY A 55 1.97 -12.90 15.61
N ARG A 56 1.58 -11.64 15.44
CA ARG A 56 1.21 -10.74 16.54
C ARG A 56 2.24 -10.68 17.67
N ALA A 57 3.52 -10.61 17.26
CA ALA A 57 4.66 -10.47 18.14
C ALA A 57 5.73 -9.59 17.47
N PRO A 58 6.71 -9.06 18.23
CA PRO A 58 7.88 -8.44 17.61
C PRO A 58 8.67 -9.47 16.78
N PHE A 59 9.18 -9.04 15.64
CA PHE A 59 10.01 -9.87 14.76
C PHE A 59 11.35 -9.21 14.50
N VAL A 60 12.32 -10.02 14.15
CA VAL A 60 13.61 -9.57 13.59
C VAL A 60 13.89 -10.36 12.32
N THR A 61 14.57 -9.73 11.38
CA THR A 61 15.10 -10.40 10.19
C THR A 61 16.33 -11.17 10.59
N ALA A 62 16.27 -12.50 10.55
CA ALA A 62 17.40 -13.37 10.86
C ALA A 62 18.34 -13.53 9.66
N SER A 63 17.78 -13.63 8.45
CA SER A 63 18.54 -13.70 7.20
C SER A 63 17.64 -13.42 5.99
N CYS A 64 18.25 -13.05 4.88
CA CYS A 64 17.65 -13.10 3.57
C CYS A 64 18.47 -14.04 2.68
N GLU A 65 17.80 -14.74 1.78
CA GLU A 65 18.46 -15.56 0.76
C GLU A 65 19.07 -14.66 -0.34
N ARG A 66 19.78 -15.29 -1.29
CA ARG A 66 20.33 -14.57 -2.44
C ARG A 66 19.21 -13.89 -3.23
N ILE A 67 19.37 -12.60 -3.51
CA ILE A 67 18.45 -11.79 -4.29
C ILE A 67 19.17 -11.27 -5.53
N ASP A 68 18.62 -11.60 -6.70
CA ASP A 68 19.13 -11.17 -7.98
C ASP A 68 18.14 -10.19 -8.65
N PHE A 69 18.56 -8.95 -8.88
CA PHE A 69 17.76 -7.97 -9.64
C PHE A 69 17.84 -8.29 -11.12
N LYS A 70 16.69 -8.56 -11.74
CA LYS A 70 16.57 -8.97 -13.15
C LYS A 70 16.28 -7.80 -14.06
N GLN A 71 15.44 -6.87 -13.59
CA GLN A 71 15.02 -5.69 -14.34
C GLN A 71 14.99 -4.46 -13.43
N PRO A 72 15.37 -3.28 -13.93
CA PRO A 72 15.39 -2.06 -13.13
C PRO A 72 14.00 -1.41 -13.01
N ALA A 73 13.72 -0.80 -11.87
CA ALA A 73 12.66 0.18 -11.73
C ALA A 73 13.24 1.59 -11.99
N ARG A 74 12.66 2.36 -12.90
CA ARG A 74 13.13 3.71 -13.28
C ARG A 74 12.41 4.80 -12.50
N ILE A 75 12.97 6.01 -12.50
CA ILE A 75 12.29 7.21 -11.99
C ILE A 75 10.88 7.29 -12.56
N GLY A 76 9.89 7.59 -11.70
CA GLY A 76 8.49 7.71 -12.07
C GLY A 76 7.73 6.38 -12.17
N HIS A 77 8.40 5.22 -12.08
CA HIS A 77 7.67 3.96 -11.97
C HIS A 77 6.98 3.85 -10.60
N ILE A 78 5.81 3.26 -10.57
CA ILE A 78 5.20 2.72 -9.37
C ILE A 78 5.91 1.39 -9.06
N VAL A 79 6.34 1.19 -7.82
CA VAL A 79 6.92 -0.07 -7.35
C VAL A 79 6.02 -0.69 -6.31
N GLU A 80 5.73 -1.96 -6.49
CA GLU A 80 4.87 -2.73 -5.60
C GLU A 80 5.66 -3.90 -5.03
N PHE A 81 5.65 -4.00 -3.72
CA PHE A 81 6.28 -5.08 -2.96
C PHE A 81 5.18 -5.92 -2.32
N THR A 82 5.07 -7.16 -2.73
CA THR A 82 4.09 -8.10 -2.20
C THR A 82 4.77 -9.14 -1.35
N ALA A 83 4.47 -9.17 -0.06
CA ALA A 83 4.98 -10.13 0.90
C ALA A 83 3.96 -11.21 1.19
N ARG A 84 4.41 -12.46 1.22
CA ARG A 84 3.59 -13.65 1.47
C ARG A 84 4.30 -14.61 2.42
N PRO A 85 3.73 -14.94 3.59
CA PRO A 85 4.21 -16.02 4.43
C PRO A 85 4.08 -17.37 3.71
N VAL A 86 5.19 -18.13 3.61
CA VAL A 86 5.21 -19.41 2.89
C VAL A 86 5.53 -20.63 3.76
N LYS A 87 6.17 -20.41 4.93
CA LYS A 87 6.49 -21.47 5.87
C LYS A 87 6.54 -20.92 7.29
N ALA A 88 5.84 -21.55 8.21
CA ALA A 88 5.86 -21.24 9.63
C ALA A 88 6.45 -22.40 10.44
N GLY A 89 7.46 -22.10 11.27
CA GLY A 89 7.97 -22.93 12.34
C GLY A 89 7.37 -22.51 13.68
N ARG A 90 7.99 -22.93 14.80
CA ARG A 90 7.50 -22.53 16.12
C ARG A 90 7.62 -21.02 16.36
N ARG A 91 8.75 -20.41 15.98
CA ARG A 91 9.05 -18.96 16.11
C ARG A 91 9.62 -18.36 14.84
N SER A 92 9.86 -19.15 13.80
CA SER A 92 10.41 -18.71 12.53
C SER A 92 9.33 -18.66 11.48
N LEU A 93 9.34 -17.61 10.66
CA LEU A 93 8.45 -17.43 9.52
C LEU A 93 9.31 -17.16 8.29
N THR A 94 9.07 -17.91 7.22
CA THR A 94 9.65 -17.63 5.92
C THR A 94 8.64 -16.81 5.11
N VAL A 95 9.09 -15.66 4.63
CA VAL A 95 8.27 -14.72 3.84
C VAL A 95 8.91 -14.55 2.47
N GLU A 96 8.16 -14.85 1.42
CA GLU A 96 8.51 -14.48 0.05
C GLU A 96 8.07 -13.05 -0.24
N VAL A 97 8.95 -12.29 -0.89
CA VAL A 97 8.65 -10.93 -1.33
C VAL A 97 8.94 -10.80 -2.81
N GLU A 98 7.96 -10.35 -3.57
CA GLU A 98 8.11 -9.97 -4.96
C GLU A 98 8.09 -8.45 -5.10
N MET A 99 9.00 -7.92 -5.91
CA MET A 99 9.03 -6.52 -6.32
C MET A 99 8.67 -6.41 -7.79
N VAL A 100 7.61 -5.67 -8.09
CA VAL A 100 7.13 -5.37 -9.44
C VAL A 100 7.24 -3.88 -9.70
N ALA A 101 7.75 -3.48 -10.86
CA ALA A 101 7.68 -2.11 -11.34
C ALA A 101 6.60 -1.98 -12.42
N GLU A 102 5.92 -0.84 -12.40
CA GLU A 102 4.83 -0.51 -13.30
C GLU A 102 5.05 0.88 -13.90
N THR A 103 4.97 0.99 -15.23
CA THR A 103 4.95 2.30 -15.90
C THR A 103 3.55 2.91 -15.79
N ILE A 104 3.47 4.22 -15.51
CA ILE A 104 2.18 4.92 -15.44
C ILE A 104 1.53 4.92 -16.83
N VAL A 105 2.27 5.39 -17.84
CA VAL A 105 1.80 5.38 -19.23
C VAL A 105 2.05 4.00 -19.82
N GLY A 106 1.02 3.42 -20.43
CA GLY A 106 1.08 2.10 -21.05
C GLY A 106 0.93 0.93 -20.05
N ARG A 107 0.90 1.18 -18.74
CA ARG A 107 0.64 0.18 -17.66
C ARG A 107 1.46 -1.11 -17.80
N GLN A 108 2.69 -1.00 -18.31
CA GLN A 108 3.56 -2.15 -18.42
C GLN A 108 4.08 -2.53 -17.04
N ARG A 109 3.88 -3.78 -16.67
CA ARG A 109 4.36 -4.36 -15.40
C ARG A 109 5.45 -5.38 -15.67
N HIS A 110 6.49 -5.35 -14.83
CA HIS A 110 7.53 -6.37 -14.87
C HIS A 110 8.07 -6.66 -13.48
N THR A 111 8.42 -7.90 -13.23
CA THR A 111 9.07 -8.32 -11.98
C THR A 111 10.52 -7.85 -11.99
N CYS A 112 10.88 -7.00 -11.02
CA CYS A 112 12.26 -6.54 -10.82
C CYS A 112 13.10 -7.61 -10.12
N THR A 113 12.55 -8.18 -9.05
CA THR A 113 13.23 -9.21 -8.25
C THR A 113 12.25 -9.97 -7.37
N ARG A 114 12.71 -11.11 -6.83
CA ARG A 114 12.07 -11.86 -5.75
C ARG A 114 13.10 -12.20 -4.70
N GLY A 115 12.70 -12.20 -3.44
CA GLY A 115 13.55 -12.53 -2.31
C GLY A 115 12.82 -13.36 -1.27
N VAL A 116 13.58 -14.10 -0.47
CA VAL A 116 13.08 -14.89 0.65
C VAL A 116 13.71 -14.37 1.93
N PHE A 117 12.87 -14.02 2.89
CA PHE A 117 13.27 -13.48 4.19
C PHE A 117 12.90 -14.47 5.29
N HIS A 118 13.86 -14.75 6.18
CA HIS A 118 13.66 -15.58 7.35
C HIS A 118 13.48 -14.68 8.57
N MET A 119 12.25 -14.59 9.04
CA MET A 119 11.83 -13.77 10.16
C MET A 119 11.75 -14.60 11.41
N VAL A 120 12.15 -14.06 12.57
CA VAL A 120 12.08 -14.76 13.86
C VAL A 120 11.31 -13.90 14.85
N ALA A 121 10.28 -14.48 15.45
CA ALA A 121 9.54 -13.85 16.52
C ALA A 121 10.35 -13.76 17.81
N VAL A 122 10.36 -12.59 18.41
CA VAL A 122 11.03 -12.26 19.70
C VAL A 122 9.96 -11.81 20.71
N PRO A 123 9.04 -12.72 21.11
CA PRO A 123 7.97 -12.37 22.03
C PRO A 123 8.52 -11.96 23.37
N GLU A 124 7.88 -10.97 24.02
CA GLU A 124 8.24 -10.44 25.32
C GLU A 124 7.20 -10.82 26.38
N GLY A 125 7.56 -10.67 27.64
CA GLY A 125 6.68 -10.90 28.80
C GLY A 125 6.56 -12.35 29.23
N GLU A 126 5.65 -12.62 30.18
CA GLU A 126 5.52 -13.92 30.87
C GLU A 126 5.16 -15.08 29.94
N ASN A 127 4.45 -14.81 28.85
CA ASN A 127 4.01 -15.81 27.88
C ASN A 127 5.05 -16.10 26.77
N ALA A 128 6.19 -15.43 26.78
CA ALA A 128 7.23 -15.59 25.74
C ALA A 128 7.69 -17.04 25.56
N ALA A 129 7.80 -17.82 26.65
CA ALA A 129 8.24 -19.22 26.62
C ALA A 129 7.25 -20.13 25.89
N HIS A 130 5.97 -19.83 25.97
CA HIS A 130 4.87 -20.62 25.38
C HIS A 130 4.45 -20.16 23.99
N TYR A 131 4.98 -19.04 23.54
CA TYR A 131 4.64 -18.48 22.23
C TYR A 131 4.98 -19.44 21.09
N ALA A 132 4.03 -19.59 20.18
CA ALA A 132 4.18 -20.29 18.92
C ALA A 132 3.38 -19.58 17.83
N LEU A 133 3.93 -19.54 16.63
CA LEU A 133 3.22 -19.00 15.46
C LEU A 133 1.97 -19.82 15.14
N PRO A 134 0.92 -19.16 14.61
CA PRO A 134 -0.23 -19.88 14.07
C PRO A 134 0.19 -20.77 12.89
N LYS A 135 -0.64 -21.74 12.54
CA LYS A 135 -0.43 -22.53 11.34
C LYS A 135 -0.78 -21.71 10.11
N LEU A 136 -0.01 -21.89 9.04
CA LEU A 136 -0.38 -21.36 7.74
C LEU A 136 -1.65 -22.07 7.25
N LEU A 137 -2.63 -21.29 6.86
CA LEU A 137 -3.83 -21.80 6.18
C LEU A 137 -3.53 -21.88 4.67
N PRO A 138 -4.18 -22.84 3.95
CA PRO A 138 -4.15 -22.81 2.50
C PRO A 138 -4.60 -21.42 1.98
N GLU A 139 -3.91 -20.94 0.97
CA GLU A 139 -4.20 -19.61 0.41
C GLU A 139 -5.53 -19.66 -0.33
N ASP A 140 -6.47 -18.81 0.07
CA ASP A 140 -7.60 -18.46 -0.78
C ASP A 140 -7.06 -17.55 -1.89
N ALA A 141 -7.47 -17.82 -3.14
CA ALA A 141 -7.06 -16.98 -4.26
C ALA A 141 -7.38 -15.51 -3.96
N PRO A 142 -6.43 -14.56 -4.16
CA PRO A 142 -6.71 -13.17 -3.92
C PRO A 142 -7.90 -12.75 -4.79
N GLY A 143 -8.97 -12.27 -4.14
CA GLY A 143 -10.10 -11.67 -4.85
C GLY A 143 -9.61 -10.45 -5.61
N GLU A 144 -10.03 -10.27 -6.86
CA GLU A 144 -9.84 -9.02 -7.58
C GLU A 144 -10.58 -7.91 -6.80
N SER A 145 -9.83 -6.96 -6.28
CA SER A 145 -10.36 -5.77 -5.63
C SER A 145 -10.00 -4.55 -6.47
N ASP A 146 -11.02 -3.77 -6.83
CA ASP A 146 -10.83 -2.47 -7.48
C ASP A 146 -10.25 -1.41 -6.52
N MET A 147 -10.00 -1.80 -5.27
CA MET A 147 -9.49 -0.92 -4.23
C MET A 147 -8.00 -1.19 -4.02
N LEU A 148 -7.20 -0.13 -4.17
CA LEU A 148 -5.80 -0.16 -3.74
C LEU A 148 -5.74 -0.21 -2.22
N ALA A 149 -4.95 -1.13 -1.68
CA ALA A 149 -4.57 -1.16 -0.28
C ALA A 149 -3.04 -1.18 -0.20
N MET A 150 -2.45 -0.19 0.45
CA MET A 150 -1.00 -0.10 0.62
C MET A 150 -0.65 0.15 2.06
N VAL A 151 0.36 -0.57 2.56
CA VAL A 151 0.77 -0.51 3.97
C VAL A 151 2.12 0.17 4.14
N GLU A 152 2.30 0.79 5.30
CA GLU A 152 3.59 1.33 5.77
C GLU A 152 3.65 1.21 7.29
N ILE A 153 4.85 1.27 7.87
CA ILE A 153 5.06 1.38 9.32
C ILE A 153 5.47 2.80 9.67
N VAL A 154 4.97 3.31 10.79
CA VAL A 154 5.30 4.67 11.27
C VAL A 154 6.60 4.64 12.02
N PHE A 155 7.63 5.28 11.45
CA PHE A 155 8.95 5.44 12.05
C PHE A 155 9.06 6.72 12.90
N PRO A 156 10.04 6.79 13.83
CA PRO A 156 10.24 7.95 14.68
C PRO A 156 10.52 9.26 13.94
N ASP A 157 11.13 9.23 12.76
CA ASP A 157 11.41 10.39 11.91
C ASP A 157 10.16 10.99 11.25
N GLN A 158 9.07 10.23 11.20
CA GLN A 158 7.76 10.67 10.73
C GLN A 158 6.86 11.21 11.86
N ALA A 159 7.39 11.23 13.09
CA ALA A 159 6.62 11.60 14.27
C ALA A 159 6.85 13.05 14.70
N ASN A 160 5.81 13.61 15.32
CA ASN A 160 5.88 14.91 15.98
C ASN A 160 6.50 14.81 17.39
N SER A 161 6.63 15.94 18.07
CA SER A 161 7.23 16.05 19.41
C SER A 161 6.48 15.30 20.52
N VAL A 162 5.26 14.84 20.27
CA VAL A 162 4.47 14.04 21.22
C VAL A 162 4.42 12.54 20.85
N GLY A 163 5.30 12.10 19.95
CA GLY A 163 5.45 10.69 19.58
C GLY A 163 4.36 10.14 18.66
N ARG A 164 3.68 11.01 17.92
CA ARG A 164 2.60 10.63 16.99
C ARG A 164 2.97 11.00 15.56
N MET A 165 2.50 10.22 14.60
CA MET A 165 2.69 10.53 13.19
C MET A 165 2.27 11.97 12.90
N PHE A 166 3.15 12.72 12.21
CA PHE A 166 2.87 14.09 11.81
C PHE A 166 1.73 14.11 10.77
N GLY A 167 0.74 14.98 10.95
CA GLY A 167 -0.43 15.03 10.05
C GLY A 167 -0.06 15.25 8.59
N GLY A 168 1.01 15.99 8.30
CA GLY A 168 1.53 16.17 6.95
C GLY A 168 2.00 14.85 6.31
N GLU A 169 2.65 13.98 7.07
CA GLU A 169 3.07 12.64 6.61
C GLU A 169 1.86 11.76 6.27
N ALA A 170 0.84 11.79 7.14
CA ALA A 170 -0.40 11.05 6.90
C ALA A 170 -1.11 11.54 5.62
N ILE A 171 -1.20 12.86 5.41
CA ILE A 171 -1.79 13.45 4.19
C ILE A 171 -0.96 13.09 2.96
N ALA A 172 0.37 13.16 3.04
CA ALA A 172 1.27 12.78 1.94
C ALA A 172 1.06 11.30 1.56
N TYR A 173 0.93 10.41 2.54
CA TYR A 173 0.69 9.00 2.33
C TYR A 173 -0.68 8.73 1.67
N MET A 174 -1.75 9.38 2.14
CA MET A 174 -3.08 9.33 1.52
C MET A 174 -3.06 9.86 0.08
N THR A 175 -2.33 10.96 -0.16
CA THR A 175 -2.16 11.54 -1.50
C THR A 175 -1.41 10.60 -2.43
N LYS A 176 -0.39 9.88 -1.93
CA LYS A 176 0.33 8.85 -2.68
C LYS A 176 -0.61 7.73 -3.12
N ALA A 177 -1.47 7.25 -2.23
CA ALA A 177 -2.48 6.25 -2.55
C ALA A 177 -3.47 6.75 -3.62
N ALA A 178 -3.94 8.00 -3.50
CA ALA A 178 -4.80 8.62 -4.50
C ALA A 178 -4.11 8.74 -5.86
N PHE A 179 -2.83 9.13 -5.88
CA PHE A 179 -2.04 9.22 -7.10
C PHE A 179 -1.89 7.86 -7.81
N VAL A 180 -1.51 6.82 -7.06
CA VAL A 180 -1.35 5.46 -7.61
C VAL A 180 -2.68 4.96 -8.17
N THR A 181 -3.78 5.14 -7.44
CA THR A 181 -5.12 4.74 -7.86
C THR A 181 -5.56 5.44 -9.14
N ALA A 182 -5.41 6.77 -9.20
CA ALA A 182 -5.78 7.56 -10.37
C ALA A 182 -4.90 7.24 -11.59
N SER A 183 -3.58 7.04 -11.38
CA SER A 183 -2.64 6.65 -12.43
C SER A 183 -3.00 5.28 -13.02
N ARG A 184 -3.28 4.30 -12.17
CA ARG A 184 -3.71 2.96 -12.59
C ARG A 184 -5.06 2.99 -13.31
N TYR A 185 -6.00 3.82 -12.85
CA TYR A 185 -7.30 3.96 -13.48
C TYR A 185 -7.21 4.57 -14.87
N SER A 186 -6.50 5.70 -15.01
CA SER A 186 -6.41 6.44 -16.27
C SER A 186 -5.37 5.91 -17.25
N GLY A 187 -4.27 5.32 -16.76
CA GLY A 187 -3.08 4.99 -17.56
C GLY A 187 -2.34 6.23 -18.08
N LYS A 188 -2.52 7.38 -17.42
CA LYS A 188 -1.96 8.67 -17.80
C LYS A 188 -1.21 9.29 -16.63
N LEU A 189 -0.36 10.28 -16.91
CA LEU A 189 0.21 11.11 -15.86
C LEU A 189 -0.92 11.86 -15.17
N VAL A 190 -0.86 11.94 -13.85
CA VAL A 190 -1.85 12.66 -13.05
C VAL A 190 -1.16 13.61 -12.09
N VAL A 191 -1.86 14.71 -11.76
CA VAL A 191 -1.41 15.66 -10.76
C VAL A 191 -2.52 15.88 -9.73
N LEU A 192 -2.13 16.18 -8.48
CA LEU A 192 -3.07 16.61 -7.46
C LEU A 192 -3.53 18.03 -7.76
N ALA A 193 -4.83 18.22 -7.97
CA ALA A 193 -5.42 19.54 -8.19
C ALA A 193 -5.99 20.12 -6.90
N SER A 194 -6.64 19.32 -6.07
CA SER A 194 -7.18 19.74 -4.77
C SER A 194 -7.41 18.56 -3.84
N SER A 195 -7.49 18.84 -2.56
CA SER A 195 -8.03 17.95 -1.55
C SER A 195 -9.26 18.59 -0.92
N GLU A 196 -10.24 17.79 -0.57
CA GLU A 196 -11.33 18.22 0.28
C GLU A 196 -10.88 18.23 1.75
N ARG A 197 -11.81 18.55 2.66
CA ARG A 197 -11.57 18.48 4.09
C ARG A 197 -11.13 17.07 4.50
N ILE A 198 -10.05 17.01 5.29
CA ILE A 198 -9.53 15.79 5.88
C ILE A 198 -9.68 15.91 7.39
N ASP A 199 -10.43 15.00 7.99
CA ASP A 199 -10.63 14.95 9.43
C ASP A 199 -9.85 13.77 10.02
N PHE A 200 -9.01 14.06 11.00
CA PHE A 200 -8.28 13.05 11.77
C PHE A 200 -9.11 12.67 12.99
N ALA A 201 -9.67 11.47 13.00
CA ALA A 201 -10.50 10.97 14.10
C ALA A 201 -9.68 10.45 15.28
N ARG A 202 -8.47 9.92 15.00
CA ARG A 202 -7.58 9.32 16.01
C ARG A 202 -6.11 9.62 15.68
N PRO A 203 -5.25 9.73 16.72
CA PRO A 203 -3.81 9.79 16.52
C PRO A 203 -3.27 8.45 16.01
N ILE A 204 -2.12 8.49 15.36
CA ILE A 204 -1.37 7.32 14.91
C ILE A 204 -0.06 7.31 15.69
N GLU A 205 0.23 6.22 16.39
CA GLU A 205 1.41 6.11 17.24
C GLU A 205 2.62 5.58 16.46
N ILE A 206 3.83 5.89 16.93
CA ILE A 206 5.06 5.30 16.38
C ILE A 206 5.00 3.78 16.52
N GLY A 207 5.40 3.06 15.47
CA GLY A 207 5.40 1.59 15.43
C GLY A 207 4.07 0.97 15.03
N GLU A 208 2.99 1.74 14.86
CA GLU A 208 1.78 1.23 14.23
C GLU A 208 1.97 1.07 12.71
N ILE A 209 1.20 0.17 12.12
CA ILE A 209 1.03 0.11 10.68
C ILE A 209 -0.02 1.15 10.28
N VAL A 210 0.25 1.89 9.22
CA VAL A 210 -0.77 2.63 8.49
C VAL A 210 -1.10 1.90 7.22
N GLU A 211 -2.39 1.84 6.88
CA GLU A 211 -2.87 1.28 5.62
C GLU A 211 -3.78 2.28 4.94
N ALA A 212 -3.39 2.68 3.74
CA ALA A 212 -4.21 3.55 2.90
C ALA A 212 -5.00 2.70 1.90
N GLU A 213 -6.31 2.74 2.02
CA GLU A 213 -7.25 2.20 1.04
C GLU A 213 -7.71 3.33 0.13
N ALA A 214 -7.65 3.14 -1.19
CA ALA A 214 -8.02 4.17 -2.15
C ALA A 214 -8.81 3.59 -3.33
N ARG A 215 -9.84 4.33 -3.76
CA ARG A 215 -10.67 4.00 -4.92
C ARG A 215 -11.11 5.26 -5.68
N VAL A 216 -11.32 5.13 -6.97
CA VAL A 216 -11.93 6.20 -7.77
C VAL A 216 -13.41 6.28 -7.44
N ALA A 217 -13.85 7.38 -6.84
CA ALA A 217 -15.24 7.62 -6.45
C ALA A 217 -16.06 8.21 -7.59
N SER A 218 -15.46 9.12 -8.38
CA SER A 218 -16.13 9.71 -9.56
C SER A 218 -15.12 10.15 -10.62
N VAL A 219 -15.57 10.23 -11.86
CA VAL A 219 -14.75 10.59 -13.01
C VAL A 219 -15.41 11.71 -13.78
N GLY A 220 -14.70 12.83 -13.96
CA GLY A 220 -15.03 13.92 -14.87
C GLY A 220 -14.34 13.77 -16.22
N ARG A 221 -14.34 14.83 -17.02
CA ARG A 221 -13.69 14.80 -18.34
C ARG A 221 -12.18 14.57 -18.22
N SER A 222 -11.49 15.36 -17.42
CA SER A 222 -10.04 15.32 -17.19
C SER A 222 -9.66 15.08 -15.74
N SER A 223 -10.63 14.93 -14.84
CA SER A 223 -10.41 14.78 -13.41
C SER A 223 -11.05 13.51 -12.85
N MET A 224 -10.49 13.02 -11.75
CA MET A 224 -11.01 11.91 -10.97
C MET A 224 -11.05 12.34 -9.50
N SER A 225 -12.17 12.09 -8.82
CA SER A 225 -12.22 12.17 -7.36
C SER A 225 -11.85 10.81 -6.80
N VAL A 226 -10.80 10.76 -5.98
CA VAL A 226 -10.34 9.54 -5.33
C VAL A 226 -10.65 9.64 -3.84
N GLU A 227 -11.49 8.73 -3.36
CA GLU A 227 -11.71 8.53 -1.92
C GLU A 227 -10.55 7.73 -1.33
N THR A 228 -9.99 8.22 -0.23
CA THR A 228 -8.98 7.50 0.55
C THR A 228 -9.40 7.34 1.99
N LYS A 229 -9.12 6.17 2.57
CA LYS A 229 -9.27 5.88 3.99
C LYS A 229 -7.91 5.49 4.54
N LEU A 230 -7.51 6.13 5.63
CA LEU A 230 -6.30 5.79 6.35
C LEU A 230 -6.67 5.03 7.61
N TRP A 231 -6.14 3.83 7.73
CA TRP A 231 -6.27 2.98 8.91
C TRP A 231 -4.98 3.02 9.71
N SER A 232 -5.06 2.95 11.03
CA SER A 232 -3.95 2.52 11.87
C SER A 232 -4.22 1.15 12.44
N GLU A 233 -3.19 0.34 12.59
CA GLU A 233 -3.23 -1.01 13.13
C GLU A 233 -2.11 -1.19 14.15
N ASN A 234 -2.49 -1.56 15.38
CA ASN A 234 -1.51 -1.96 16.38
C ASN A 234 -0.90 -3.31 15.98
N LEU A 235 0.41 -3.35 15.84
CA LEU A 235 1.13 -4.53 15.36
C LEU A 235 0.92 -5.78 16.22
N LEU A 236 0.83 -5.62 17.55
CA LEU A 236 0.80 -6.73 18.49
C LEU A 236 -0.63 -7.21 18.76
N THR A 237 -1.58 -6.30 18.89
CA THR A 237 -2.97 -6.64 19.19
C THR A 237 -3.80 -6.91 17.93
N GLY A 238 -3.40 -6.34 16.79
CA GLY A 238 -4.18 -6.35 15.56
C GLY A 238 -5.39 -5.42 15.59
N GLU A 239 -5.51 -4.61 16.64
CA GLU A 239 -6.58 -3.62 16.75
C GLU A 239 -6.41 -2.57 15.66
N ARG A 240 -7.46 -2.33 14.88
CA ARG A 240 -7.43 -1.49 13.68
C ARG A 240 -8.52 -0.44 13.74
N HIS A 241 -8.17 0.80 13.40
CA HIS A 241 -9.09 1.93 13.42
C HIS A 241 -8.94 2.80 12.19
N ILE A 242 -10.06 3.36 11.69
CA ILE A 242 -10.00 4.45 10.72
C ILE A 242 -9.49 5.70 11.45
N THR A 243 -8.38 6.25 10.97
CA THR A 243 -7.75 7.45 11.54
C THR A 243 -8.05 8.70 10.74
N ALA A 244 -8.18 8.57 9.42
CA ALA A 244 -8.54 9.69 8.55
C ALA A 244 -9.31 9.21 7.31
N THR A 245 -10.12 10.11 6.76
CA THR A 245 -10.76 9.95 5.47
C THR A 245 -10.58 11.23 4.67
N GLY A 246 -10.45 11.12 3.35
CA GLY A 246 -10.28 12.29 2.49
C GLY A 246 -10.64 11.99 1.05
N HIS A 247 -10.94 13.05 0.31
CA HIS A 247 -11.16 13.01 -1.13
C HIS A 247 -10.11 13.89 -1.82
N PHE A 248 -9.48 13.34 -2.84
CA PHE A 248 -8.44 14.02 -3.62
C PHE A 248 -8.86 14.11 -5.08
N THR A 249 -8.84 15.32 -5.62
CA THR A 249 -9.08 15.54 -7.04
C THR A 249 -7.78 15.40 -7.81
N MET A 250 -7.68 14.35 -8.60
CA MET A 250 -6.55 14.06 -9.47
C MET A 250 -6.90 14.43 -10.91
N VAL A 251 -6.04 15.13 -11.61
CA VAL A 251 -6.24 15.57 -12.99
C VAL A 251 -5.26 14.85 -13.90
N ALA A 252 -5.78 14.22 -14.95
CA ALA A 252 -4.95 13.61 -15.99
C ALA A 252 -4.33 14.71 -16.87
N VAL A 253 -3.03 14.61 -17.11
CA VAL A 253 -2.26 15.61 -17.87
C VAL A 253 -1.37 14.95 -18.92
N ASP A 254 -1.03 15.72 -19.96
CA ASP A 254 0.01 15.36 -20.92
C ASP A 254 1.43 15.76 -20.41
N GLU A 255 2.44 15.58 -21.27
CA GLU A 255 3.84 15.92 -20.98
C GLU A 255 4.05 17.43 -20.79
N ASP A 256 3.17 18.28 -21.35
CA ASP A 256 3.18 19.74 -21.18
C ASP A 256 2.35 20.18 -19.95
N HIS A 257 1.92 19.25 -19.09
CA HIS A 257 1.06 19.49 -17.91
C HIS A 257 -0.32 20.07 -18.25
N ARG A 258 -0.84 19.85 -19.47
CA ARG A 258 -2.18 20.30 -19.87
C ARG A 258 -3.21 19.20 -19.57
N PRO A 259 -4.40 19.56 -19.04
CA PRO A 259 -5.44 18.58 -18.77
C PRO A 259 -5.87 17.82 -20.03
N VAL A 260 -5.89 16.48 -19.95
CA VAL A 260 -6.36 15.58 -21.02
C VAL A 260 -7.52 14.73 -20.51
N PRO A 261 -8.38 14.19 -21.41
CA PRO A 261 -9.44 13.29 -21.01
C PRO A 261 -8.94 12.08 -20.23
N VAL A 262 -9.62 11.70 -19.16
CA VAL A 262 -9.29 10.51 -18.36
C VAL A 262 -9.43 9.23 -19.17
N ARG A 263 -10.44 9.15 -20.03
CA ARG A 263 -10.71 8.03 -20.95
C ARG A 263 -10.59 8.53 -22.38
N ASP A 264 -9.99 7.74 -23.25
CA ASP A 264 -9.97 8.03 -24.66
C ASP A 264 -11.35 7.83 -25.27
N SER A 265 -11.71 8.62 -26.29
CA SER A 265 -13.05 8.64 -26.90
C SER A 265 -13.49 7.29 -27.51
N GLU A 266 -12.58 6.38 -27.72
CA GLU A 266 -12.86 5.02 -28.22
C GLU A 266 -13.38 4.06 -27.15
N GLN A 267 -13.30 4.42 -25.85
CA GLN A 267 -13.79 3.59 -24.73
C GLN A 267 -15.18 3.96 -24.22
N ILE A 268 -15.84 4.90 -24.88
CA ILE A 268 -17.24 5.24 -24.60
C ILE A 268 -18.12 4.31 -25.42
N GLU A 269 -18.35 3.08 -24.96
CA GLU A 269 -19.50 2.30 -25.40
C GLU A 269 -20.77 3.07 -25.04
N VAL A 270 -21.36 3.71 -26.03
CA VAL A 270 -22.71 4.28 -25.91
C VAL A 270 -23.67 3.11 -25.75
N VAL A 271 -24.04 2.79 -24.51
CA VAL A 271 -25.17 1.91 -24.26
C VAL A 271 -26.39 2.64 -24.82
N PRO A 272 -27.05 2.12 -25.88
CA PRO A 272 -28.25 2.76 -26.41
C PRO A 272 -29.31 2.76 -25.32
N LEU A 273 -29.84 3.91 -24.97
CA LEU A 273 -31.08 4.01 -24.20
C LEU A 273 -32.16 3.31 -25.02
N ASP A 274 -32.59 2.14 -24.57
CA ASP A 274 -33.74 1.44 -25.11
C ASP A 274 -34.97 2.38 -24.93
N LYS A 275 -35.41 2.95 -26.05
CA LYS A 275 -36.66 3.70 -26.11
C LYS A 275 -37.77 2.64 -26.02
N GLY A 276 -38.17 2.34 -24.76
CA GLY A 276 -39.37 1.57 -24.52
C GLY A 276 -40.52 2.08 -25.41
N GLY A 277 -40.94 1.24 -26.33
CA GLY A 277 -42.05 1.46 -27.21
C GLY A 277 -43.37 1.55 -26.42
N ALA A 278 -44.21 2.37 -26.95
CA ALA A 278 -45.57 2.65 -26.54
C ALA A 278 -46.48 1.41 -26.41
#